data_86c501a6fc98a5a45fcfc63b28cab244
#
_entry.id   86c501a6fc98a5a45fcfc63b28cab244
#
_cell.length_a   1.000
_cell.length_b   1.000
_cell.length_c   1.000
_cell.angle_alpha   90.00
_cell.angle_beta   90.00
_cell.angle_gamma   90.00
#
_symmetry.space_group_name_H-M   'P 1'
#
loop_
_entity.id
_entity.type
_entity.pdbx_description
1 polymer ?
#
loop_
_entity_poly.entity_id
_entity_poly.type
_entity_poly.pdbx_seq_one_letter_code
_entity_poly.pdbx_strand_id
1 'polypeptide(L)'
;MSYRLFGAETSAYSTKMRSYLKYKAFAFDWVPRTVETEDELKRLSRFGTLPVLVTASGFAVHDTTPMMEALEADSPEPSATPADPALAFLACVLEEYADVWLAKAAFHYRWTRKKDQRLAAQRSIEEYYPSGAPGERKATEDLAIETMTGQLKTMQLDGELGPVVEKSFKKFIKLLDDHLKKHLFIFGDRPS
;
A
#
# COMPACT_ATOMS: atom_id res chain seq x y z
N MET A 1 -22.14 2.23 -11.75
CA MET A 1 -21.67 0.89 -11.25
C MET A 1 -20.71 1.18 -10.12
N SER A 2 -20.82 0.50 -8.99
CA SER A 2 -19.93 0.74 -7.85
C SER A 2 -18.87 -0.37 -7.81
N TYR A 3 -17.61 0.00 -7.61
CA TYR A 3 -16.54 -0.93 -7.31
C TYR A 3 -16.56 -1.28 -5.82
N ARG A 4 -15.95 -2.41 -5.44
CA ARG A 4 -15.63 -2.73 -4.05
C ARG A 4 -14.13 -2.87 -3.91
N LEU A 5 -13.52 -2.08 -3.03
CA LEU A 5 -12.08 -2.12 -2.77
C LEU A 5 -11.82 -2.77 -1.42
N PHE A 6 -11.38 -4.03 -1.44
CA PHE A 6 -10.88 -4.72 -0.23
C PHE A 6 -9.49 -4.19 0.10
N GLY A 7 -9.30 -3.76 1.33
CA GLY A 7 -8.04 -3.16 1.74
C GLY A 7 -7.84 -3.15 3.26
N ALA A 8 -6.71 -2.59 3.68
CA ALA A 8 -6.39 -2.32 5.07
C ALA A 8 -5.77 -0.92 5.19
N GLU A 9 -6.11 -0.20 6.27
CA GLU A 9 -5.56 1.15 6.54
C GLU A 9 -4.04 1.11 6.71
N THR A 10 -3.52 -0.01 7.21
CA THR A 10 -2.09 -0.23 7.42
C THR A 10 -1.33 -0.64 6.14
N SER A 11 -2.05 -0.87 5.02
CA SER A 11 -1.46 -1.25 3.73
C SER A 11 -1.22 -0.02 2.84
N ALA A 12 0.03 0.23 2.49
CA ALA A 12 0.41 1.30 1.55
C ALA A 12 -0.26 1.12 0.18
N TYR A 13 -0.30 -0.10 -0.33
CA TYR A 13 -0.94 -0.41 -1.62
C TYR A 13 -2.46 -0.20 -1.61
N SER A 14 -3.12 -0.53 -0.49
CA SER A 14 -4.54 -0.24 -0.32
C SER A 14 -4.83 1.26 -0.30
N THR A 15 -3.96 2.03 0.36
CA THR A 15 -4.03 3.49 0.40
C THR A 15 -3.75 4.11 -0.97
N LYS A 16 -2.76 3.59 -1.71
CA LYS A 16 -2.45 3.98 -3.10
C LYS A 16 -3.70 3.83 -3.97
N MET A 17 -4.30 2.65 -4.00
CA MET A 17 -5.46 2.38 -4.84
C MET A 17 -6.67 3.20 -4.43
N ARG A 18 -6.93 3.35 -3.13
CA ARG A 18 -8.01 4.20 -2.61
C ARG A 18 -7.84 5.66 -3.02
N SER A 19 -6.62 6.19 -2.97
CA SER A 19 -6.31 7.55 -3.38
C SER A 19 -6.51 7.75 -4.88
N TYR A 20 -6.09 6.78 -5.67
CA TYR A 20 -6.29 6.77 -7.12
C TYR A 20 -7.79 6.80 -7.47
N LEU A 21 -8.59 5.89 -6.91
CA LEU A 21 -10.04 5.85 -7.16
C LEU A 21 -10.73 7.18 -6.78
N LYS A 22 -10.32 7.81 -5.67
CA LYS A 22 -10.82 9.14 -5.28
C LYS A 22 -10.41 10.22 -6.26
N TYR A 23 -9.17 10.24 -6.72
CA TYR A 23 -8.69 11.20 -7.72
C TYR A 23 -9.47 11.10 -9.03
N LYS A 24 -9.72 9.88 -9.49
CA LYS A 24 -10.50 9.58 -10.69
C LYS A 24 -12.03 9.75 -10.51
N ALA A 25 -12.49 10.09 -9.30
CA ALA A 25 -13.90 10.20 -8.94
C ALA A 25 -14.72 8.91 -9.19
N PHE A 26 -14.09 7.73 -9.14
CA PHE A 26 -14.82 6.48 -9.20
C PHE A 26 -15.63 6.25 -7.93
N ALA A 27 -16.88 5.83 -8.09
CA ALA A 27 -17.71 5.38 -6.98
C ALA A 27 -17.27 3.97 -6.53
N PHE A 28 -16.91 3.83 -5.26
CA PHE A 28 -16.51 2.55 -4.67
C PHE A 28 -16.88 2.45 -3.20
N ASP A 29 -17.07 1.21 -2.76
CA ASP A 29 -17.24 0.84 -1.36
C ASP A 29 -15.90 0.35 -0.83
N TRP A 30 -15.41 0.97 0.26
CA TRP A 30 -14.26 0.47 0.99
C TRP A 30 -14.66 -0.69 1.87
N VAL A 31 -14.05 -1.86 1.65
CA VAL A 31 -14.28 -3.08 2.43
C VAL A 31 -13.01 -3.38 3.22
N PRO A 32 -12.98 -3.07 4.53
CA PRO A 32 -11.81 -3.36 5.33
C PRO A 32 -11.61 -4.87 5.46
N ARG A 33 -10.34 -5.31 5.47
CA ARG A 33 -10.00 -6.68 5.80
C ARG A 33 -10.21 -6.91 7.29
N THR A 34 -11.25 -7.63 7.63
CA THR A 34 -11.57 -8.04 9.00
C THR A 34 -11.80 -9.55 9.05
N VAL A 35 -11.94 -10.10 10.25
CA VAL A 35 -12.29 -11.51 10.43
C VAL A 35 -13.61 -11.86 9.73
N GLU A 36 -14.56 -10.93 9.67
CA GLU A 36 -15.87 -11.12 9.01
C GLU A 36 -15.76 -11.13 7.49
N THR A 37 -14.82 -10.37 6.92
CA THR A 37 -14.64 -10.27 5.46
C THR A 37 -13.57 -11.22 4.92
N GLU A 38 -12.82 -11.91 5.78
CA GLU A 38 -11.68 -12.76 5.42
C GLU A 38 -12.07 -13.92 4.48
N ASP A 39 -13.20 -14.57 4.73
CA ASP A 39 -13.65 -15.70 3.88
C ASP A 39 -14.07 -15.24 2.48
N GLU A 40 -14.65 -14.06 2.36
CA GLU A 40 -14.94 -13.46 1.05
C GLU A 40 -13.63 -13.10 0.35
N LEU A 41 -12.69 -12.45 1.04
CA LEU A 41 -11.41 -12.08 0.48
C LEU A 41 -10.62 -13.31 -0.01
N LYS A 42 -10.63 -14.44 0.72
CA LYS A 42 -9.99 -15.69 0.29
C LYS A 42 -10.60 -16.28 -0.98
N ARG A 43 -11.89 -16.12 -1.19
CA ARG A 43 -12.55 -16.54 -2.45
C ARG A 43 -12.17 -15.66 -3.62
N LEU A 44 -11.97 -14.36 -3.37
CA LEU A 44 -11.60 -13.36 -4.38
C LEU A 44 -10.10 -13.36 -4.68
N SER A 45 -9.26 -13.65 -3.68
CA SER A 45 -7.80 -13.58 -3.79
C SER A 45 -7.14 -14.88 -3.35
N ARG A 46 -6.55 -15.60 -4.31
CA ARG A 46 -5.82 -16.83 -4.03
C ARG A 46 -4.67 -16.66 -3.02
N PHE A 47 -4.05 -15.50 -3.00
CA PHE A 47 -2.87 -15.23 -2.16
C PHE A 47 -3.19 -14.39 -0.93
N GLY A 48 -4.44 -13.94 -0.75
CA GLY A 48 -4.83 -13.07 0.35
C GLY A 48 -4.12 -11.72 0.36
N THR A 49 -3.56 -11.30 -0.78
CA THR A 49 -2.88 -10.01 -0.93
C THR A 49 -3.88 -8.87 -1.03
N LEU A 50 -3.49 -7.69 -0.58
CA LEU A 50 -4.28 -6.45 -0.64
C LEU A 50 -3.54 -5.40 -1.46
N PRO A 51 -4.29 -4.53 -2.16
CA PRO A 51 -5.75 -4.50 -2.29
C PRO A 51 -6.32 -5.52 -3.27
N VAL A 52 -7.64 -5.73 -3.22
CA VAL A 52 -8.40 -6.42 -4.26
C VAL A 52 -9.53 -5.50 -4.72
N LEU A 53 -9.57 -5.20 -6.01
CA LEU A 53 -10.64 -4.41 -6.62
C LEU A 53 -11.65 -5.35 -7.27
N VAL A 54 -12.91 -5.26 -6.86
CA VAL A 54 -14.01 -6.05 -7.43
C VAL A 54 -14.89 -5.14 -8.26
N THR A 55 -15.09 -5.49 -9.52
CA THR A 55 -15.97 -4.77 -10.44
C THR A 55 -17.44 -5.07 -10.15
N ALA A 56 -18.36 -4.29 -10.72
CA ALA A 56 -19.80 -4.56 -10.61
C ALA A 56 -20.24 -5.90 -11.21
N SER A 57 -19.44 -6.47 -12.12
CA SER A 57 -19.67 -7.84 -12.66
C SER A 57 -19.15 -8.95 -11.75
N GLY A 58 -18.50 -8.61 -10.63
CA GLY A 58 -17.90 -9.57 -9.70
C GLY A 58 -16.50 -10.03 -10.08
N PHE A 59 -15.89 -9.45 -11.12
CA PHE A 59 -14.52 -9.78 -11.50
C PHE A 59 -13.54 -9.12 -10.51
N ALA A 60 -12.61 -9.91 -9.97
CA ALA A 60 -11.61 -9.46 -9.02
C ALA A 60 -10.27 -9.19 -9.73
N VAL A 61 -9.72 -8.01 -9.50
CA VAL A 61 -8.40 -7.60 -10.02
C VAL A 61 -7.44 -7.47 -8.85
N HIS A 62 -6.22 -7.94 -9.04
CA HIS A 62 -5.13 -7.89 -8.07
C HIS A 62 -3.99 -7.06 -8.63
N ASP A 63 -3.14 -6.55 -7.71
CA ASP A 63 -2.03 -5.65 -8.00
C ASP A 63 -2.47 -4.26 -8.46
N THR A 64 -1.87 -3.24 -7.86
CA THR A 64 -2.30 -1.84 -8.06
C THR A 64 -1.97 -1.32 -9.45
N THR A 65 -0.84 -1.70 -10.04
CA THR A 65 -0.45 -1.23 -11.36
C THR A 65 -1.42 -1.70 -12.46
N PRO A 66 -1.72 -3.00 -12.64
CA PRO A 66 -2.73 -3.42 -13.63
C PRO A 66 -4.15 -2.94 -13.30
N MET A 67 -4.50 -2.74 -12.01
CA MET A 67 -5.77 -2.09 -11.66
C MET A 67 -5.86 -0.68 -12.23
N MET A 68 -4.81 0.12 -12.02
CA MET A 68 -4.77 1.51 -12.48
C MET A 68 -4.74 1.59 -14.01
N GLU A 69 -3.94 0.75 -14.67
CA GLU A 69 -3.88 0.67 -16.14
C GLU A 69 -5.25 0.35 -16.76
N ALA A 70 -5.98 -0.63 -16.21
CA ALA A 70 -7.31 -0.97 -16.70
C ALA A 70 -8.30 0.18 -16.50
N LEU A 71 -8.26 0.87 -15.36
CA LEU A 71 -9.13 2.00 -15.07
C LEU A 71 -8.79 3.25 -15.90
N GLU A 72 -7.49 3.48 -16.22
CA GLU A 72 -7.08 4.55 -17.13
C GLU A 72 -7.58 4.30 -18.55
N ALA A 73 -7.56 3.04 -19.02
CA ALA A 73 -8.09 2.69 -20.33
C ALA A 73 -9.61 2.91 -20.42
N ASP A 74 -10.36 2.60 -19.35
CA ASP A 74 -11.81 2.76 -19.29
C ASP A 74 -12.25 4.22 -19.07
N SER A 75 -11.45 4.99 -18.35
CA SER A 75 -11.74 6.39 -18.00
C SER A 75 -10.45 7.22 -18.02
N PRO A 76 -10.02 7.72 -19.17
CA PRO A 76 -8.72 8.40 -19.30
C PRO A 76 -8.64 9.73 -18.56
N GLU A 77 -9.77 10.41 -18.30
CA GLU A 77 -9.76 11.70 -17.59
C GLU A 77 -10.43 11.64 -16.21
N PRO A 78 -9.91 12.37 -15.21
CA PRO A 78 -8.61 13.05 -15.20
C PRO A 78 -7.46 12.04 -15.23
N SER A 79 -6.51 12.20 -16.17
CA SER A 79 -5.39 11.26 -16.29
C SER A 79 -4.46 11.33 -15.06
N ALA A 80 -4.05 10.17 -14.54
CA ALA A 80 -2.96 10.06 -13.57
C ALA A 80 -1.59 9.87 -14.25
N THR A 81 -1.55 9.82 -15.57
CA THR A 81 -0.30 9.71 -16.34
C THR A 81 0.02 11.04 -17.00
N PRO A 82 1.27 11.55 -16.88
CA PRO A 82 1.69 12.75 -17.59
C PRO A 82 1.52 12.62 -19.11
N ALA A 83 1.10 13.71 -19.76
CA ALA A 83 0.93 13.70 -21.24
C ALA A 83 2.28 13.68 -22.00
N ASP A 84 3.34 14.21 -21.39
CA ASP A 84 4.69 14.12 -21.96
C ASP A 84 5.24 12.70 -21.80
N PRO A 85 5.67 12.03 -22.90
CA PRO A 85 6.13 10.64 -22.84
C PRO A 85 7.36 10.42 -21.95
N ALA A 86 8.26 11.40 -21.83
CA ALA A 86 9.43 11.28 -20.98
C ALA A 86 9.02 11.37 -19.49
N LEU A 87 8.08 12.26 -19.15
CA LEU A 87 7.53 12.34 -17.81
C LEU A 87 6.67 11.11 -17.48
N ALA A 88 5.92 10.58 -18.43
CA ALA A 88 5.16 9.34 -18.24
C ALA A 88 6.10 8.16 -17.94
N PHE A 89 7.20 8.03 -18.67
CA PHE A 89 8.23 7.03 -18.37
C PHE A 89 8.83 7.20 -16.96
N LEU A 90 9.16 8.43 -16.58
CA LEU A 90 9.68 8.72 -15.23
C LEU A 90 8.64 8.43 -14.14
N ALA A 91 7.35 8.64 -14.41
CA ALA A 91 6.28 8.29 -13.49
C ALA A 91 6.25 6.77 -13.24
N CYS A 92 6.31 5.95 -14.30
CA CYS A 92 6.41 4.48 -14.17
C CYS A 92 7.65 4.06 -13.38
N VAL A 93 8.82 4.63 -13.66
CA VAL A 93 10.06 4.32 -12.93
C VAL A 93 9.94 4.69 -11.45
N LEU A 94 9.31 5.82 -11.13
CA LEU A 94 9.12 6.25 -9.74
C LEU A 94 8.08 5.39 -9.02
N GLU A 95 7.02 4.97 -9.71
CA GLU A 95 6.03 4.03 -9.18
C GLU A 95 6.69 2.70 -8.82
N GLU A 96 7.44 2.09 -9.74
CA GLU A 96 8.20 0.85 -9.48
C GLU A 96 9.20 1.02 -8.32
N TYR A 97 9.89 2.14 -8.27
CA TYR A 97 10.78 2.44 -7.15
C TYR A 97 10.02 2.49 -5.82
N ALA A 98 8.85 3.12 -5.79
CA ALA A 98 8.02 3.21 -4.60
C ALA A 98 7.48 1.84 -4.18
N ASP A 99 6.95 1.08 -5.11
CA ASP A 99 6.32 -0.21 -4.85
C ASP A 99 7.32 -1.30 -4.43
N VAL A 100 8.56 -1.24 -4.91
CA VAL A 100 9.59 -2.25 -4.61
C VAL A 100 10.57 -1.78 -3.53
N TRP A 101 11.13 -0.58 -3.67
CA TRP A 101 12.24 -0.14 -2.80
C TRP A 101 11.78 0.65 -1.59
N LEU A 102 10.81 1.56 -1.72
CA LEU A 102 10.27 2.27 -0.56
C LEU A 102 9.44 1.35 0.33
N ALA A 103 8.82 0.30 -0.23
CA ALA A 103 8.16 -0.73 0.56
C ALA A 103 9.14 -1.44 1.52
N LYS A 104 10.39 -1.69 1.09
CA LYS A 104 11.44 -2.24 1.98
C LYS A 104 11.80 -1.29 3.12
N ALA A 105 11.88 0.01 2.83
CA ALA A 105 12.11 1.02 3.86
C ALA A 105 10.93 1.08 4.85
N ALA A 106 9.68 1.09 4.35
CA ALA A 106 8.49 1.04 5.18
C ALA A 106 8.46 -0.20 6.08
N PHE A 107 8.84 -1.36 5.53
CA PHE A 107 8.92 -2.62 6.27
C PHE A 107 10.01 -2.57 7.35
N HIS A 108 11.20 -2.07 7.01
CA HIS A 108 12.32 -1.88 7.94
C HIS A 108 11.92 -0.98 9.12
N TYR A 109 11.41 0.23 8.86
CA TYR A 109 11.01 1.15 9.94
C TYR A 109 9.88 0.60 10.79
N ARG A 110 8.95 -0.12 10.22
CA ARG A 110 7.80 -0.70 10.93
C ARG A 110 8.19 -1.84 11.86
N TRP A 111 9.16 -2.68 11.48
CA TRP A 111 9.40 -3.96 12.14
C TRP A 111 10.79 -4.12 12.78
N THR A 112 11.69 -3.13 12.68
CA THR A 112 13.03 -3.24 13.31
C THR A 112 13.00 -2.91 14.79
N ARG A 113 12.28 -1.88 15.22
CA ARG A 113 12.28 -1.40 16.59
C ARG A 113 11.09 -1.93 17.38
N LYS A 114 11.33 -2.45 18.60
CA LYS A 114 10.27 -3.07 19.43
C LYS A 114 9.04 -2.17 19.65
N LYS A 115 9.22 -0.85 19.79
CA LYS A 115 8.11 0.10 19.95
C LYS A 115 7.25 0.16 18.70
N ASP A 116 7.89 0.23 17.52
CA ASP A 116 7.22 0.33 16.23
C ASP A 116 6.53 -0.99 15.86
N GLN A 117 7.17 -2.14 16.17
CA GLN A 117 6.56 -3.48 16.02
C GLN A 117 5.23 -3.56 16.77
N ARG A 118 5.23 -3.17 18.06
CA ARG A 118 4.01 -3.21 18.89
C ARG A 118 2.92 -2.31 18.33
N LEU A 119 3.27 -1.08 17.95
CA LEU A 119 2.30 -0.14 17.41
C LEU A 119 1.73 -0.63 16.06
N ALA A 120 2.57 -1.19 15.20
CA ALA A 120 2.16 -1.73 13.91
C ALA A 120 1.24 -2.96 14.07
N ALA A 121 1.63 -3.91 14.94
CA ALA A 121 0.82 -5.08 15.24
C ALA A 121 -0.53 -4.67 15.86
N GLN A 122 -0.52 -3.82 16.87
CA GLN A 122 -1.74 -3.34 17.52
C GLN A 122 -2.71 -2.73 16.49
N ARG A 123 -2.27 -1.78 15.66
CA ARG A 123 -3.12 -1.14 14.66
C ARG A 123 -3.68 -2.13 13.64
N SER A 124 -2.86 -3.08 13.17
CA SER A 124 -3.30 -4.08 12.20
C SER A 124 -4.31 -5.05 12.80
N ILE A 125 -4.15 -5.44 14.06
CA ILE A 125 -5.03 -6.39 14.71
C ILE A 125 -6.31 -5.71 15.22
N GLU A 126 -6.26 -4.45 15.66
CA GLU A 126 -7.47 -3.67 15.97
C GLU A 126 -8.37 -3.51 14.73
N GLU A 127 -7.77 -3.32 13.56
CA GLU A 127 -8.51 -3.27 12.29
C GLU A 127 -9.09 -4.65 11.91
N TYR A 128 -8.29 -5.71 12.06
CA TYR A 128 -8.68 -7.07 11.69
C TYR A 128 -9.73 -7.68 12.63
N TYR A 129 -9.63 -7.38 13.93
CA TYR A 129 -10.55 -7.84 14.98
C TYR A 129 -11.24 -6.67 15.68
N PRO A 130 -12.14 -5.94 15.03
CA PRO A 130 -12.78 -4.77 15.64
C PRO A 130 -13.58 -5.11 16.90
N SER A 131 -14.17 -6.32 16.94
CA SER A 131 -14.96 -6.82 18.08
C SER A 131 -14.23 -7.85 18.94
N GLY A 132 -12.92 -8.09 18.71
CA GLY A 132 -12.16 -9.13 19.41
C GLY A 132 -11.89 -8.80 20.89
N ALA A 133 -11.87 -9.85 21.73
CA ALA A 133 -11.50 -9.71 23.13
C ALA A 133 -10.01 -9.30 23.28
N PRO A 134 -9.66 -8.51 24.31
CA PRO A 134 -8.27 -8.04 24.49
C PRO A 134 -7.21 -9.13 24.53
N GLY A 135 -7.52 -10.30 25.15
CA GLY A 135 -6.59 -11.43 25.21
C GLY A 135 -6.32 -12.09 23.87
N GLU A 136 -7.36 -12.22 23.03
CA GLU A 136 -7.25 -12.78 21.69
C GLU A 136 -6.44 -11.86 20.77
N ARG A 137 -6.71 -10.55 20.84
CA ARG A 137 -5.93 -9.55 20.10
C ARG A 137 -4.46 -9.61 20.48
N LYS A 138 -4.15 -9.70 21.78
CA LYS A 138 -2.76 -9.74 22.25
C LYS A 138 -1.99 -10.95 21.70
N ALA A 139 -2.59 -12.15 21.72
CA ALA A 139 -1.97 -13.34 21.16
C ALA A 139 -1.71 -13.20 19.64
N THR A 140 -2.66 -12.61 18.91
CA THR A 140 -2.53 -12.37 17.46
C THR A 140 -1.49 -11.29 17.15
N GLU A 141 -1.37 -10.24 17.97
CA GLU A 141 -0.32 -9.23 17.86
C GLU A 141 1.08 -9.84 18.02
N ASP A 142 1.27 -10.69 19.03
CA ASP A 142 2.54 -11.35 19.30
C ASP A 142 2.93 -12.27 18.12
N LEU A 143 1.99 -13.04 17.56
CA LEU A 143 2.20 -13.86 16.36
C LEU A 143 2.53 -13.00 15.13
N ALA A 144 1.84 -11.87 14.95
CA ALA A 144 2.12 -10.95 13.85
C ALA A 144 3.55 -10.38 13.96
N ILE A 145 3.99 -10.00 15.16
CA ILE A 145 5.36 -9.52 15.40
C ILE A 145 6.38 -10.60 15.06
N GLU A 146 6.16 -11.83 15.52
CA GLU A 146 7.05 -12.96 15.24
C GLU A 146 7.17 -13.21 13.73
N THR A 147 6.04 -13.28 13.04
CA THR A 147 5.98 -13.50 11.58
C THR A 147 6.71 -12.40 10.82
N MET A 148 6.42 -11.14 11.12
CA MET A 148 6.99 -10.00 10.39
C MET A 148 8.49 -9.81 10.71
N THR A 149 8.93 -10.06 11.92
CA THR A 149 10.36 -10.02 12.26
C THR A 149 11.11 -11.19 11.63
N GLY A 150 10.48 -12.35 11.45
CA GLY A 150 11.02 -13.45 10.65
C GLY A 150 11.25 -13.06 9.19
N GLN A 151 10.27 -12.40 8.57
CA GLN A 151 10.41 -11.87 7.22
C GLN A 151 11.51 -10.78 7.12
N LEU A 152 11.60 -9.90 8.12
CA LEU A 152 12.65 -8.88 8.19
C LEU A 152 14.05 -9.50 8.13
N LYS A 153 14.27 -10.60 8.86
CA LYS A 153 15.54 -11.36 8.84
C LYS A 153 15.79 -11.99 7.48
N THR A 154 14.80 -12.62 6.89
CA THR A 154 14.89 -13.21 5.55
C THR A 154 15.30 -12.19 4.49
N MET A 155 14.81 -10.95 4.62
CA MET A 155 15.17 -9.82 3.75
C MET A 155 16.49 -9.15 4.14
N GLN A 156 17.14 -9.56 5.22
CA GLN A 156 18.36 -8.97 5.80
C GLN A 156 18.21 -7.48 6.19
N LEU A 157 16.98 -7.04 6.45
CA LEU A 157 16.66 -5.64 6.74
C LEU A 157 16.92 -5.26 8.21
N ASP A 158 17.14 -6.23 9.09
CA ASP A 158 17.54 -6.05 10.49
C ASP A 158 19.07 -6.08 10.69
N GLY A 159 19.83 -6.43 9.64
CA GLY A 159 21.27 -6.57 9.64
C GLY A 159 21.97 -5.50 8.79
N GLU A 160 22.89 -5.94 7.96
CA GLU A 160 23.78 -5.08 7.16
C GLU A 160 23.04 -4.17 6.18
N LEU A 161 21.91 -4.61 5.64
CA LEU A 161 21.11 -3.81 4.69
C LEU A 161 20.27 -2.73 5.36
N GLY A 162 19.95 -2.86 6.65
CA GLY A 162 19.15 -1.87 7.37
C GLY A 162 19.68 -0.44 7.28
N PRO A 163 20.94 -0.16 7.62
CA PRO A 163 21.55 1.16 7.49
C PRO A 163 21.58 1.68 6.04
N VAL A 164 21.72 0.80 5.06
CA VAL A 164 21.71 1.16 3.63
C VAL A 164 20.32 1.63 3.21
N VAL A 165 19.30 0.88 3.61
CA VAL A 165 17.89 1.25 3.36
C VAL A 165 17.54 2.57 4.04
N GLU A 166 17.93 2.78 5.30
CA GLU A 166 17.70 4.05 6.01
C GLU A 166 18.36 5.24 5.31
N LYS A 167 19.62 5.08 4.89
CA LYS A 167 20.37 6.13 4.19
C LYS A 167 19.72 6.49 2.85
N SER A 168 19.32 5.46 2.09
CA SER A 168 18.63 5.63 0.80
C SER A 168 17.30 6.34 0.98
N PHE A 169 16.48 5.89 1.94
CA PHE A 169 15.19 6.50 2.24
C PHE A 169 15.31 7.97 2.66
N LYS A 170 16.24 8.29 3.58
CA LYS A 170 16.48 9.67 4.02
C LYS A 170 16.92 10.58 2.86
N LYS A 171 17.75 10.06 1.95
CA LYS A 171 18.14 10.78 0.73
C LYS A 171 16.95 11.04 -0.18
N PHE A 172 16.12 10.02 -0.39
CA PHE A 172 14.89 10.13 -1.21
C PHE A 172 13.95 11.19 -0.64
N ILE A 173 13.62 11.12 0.65
CA ILE A 173 12.73 12.09 1.31
C ILE A 173 13.28 13.52 1.22
N LYS A 174 14.60 13.69 1.36
CA LYS A 174 15.21 15.02 1.19
C LYS A 174 15.04 15.55 -0.23
N LEU A 175 15.27 14.71 -1.24
CA LEU A 175 15.10 15.12 -2.64
C LEU A 175 13.64 15.47 -2.94
N LEU A 176 12.70 14.67 -2.43
CA LEU A 176 11.28 14.91 -2.58
C LEU A 176 10.83 16.21 -1.88
N ASP A 177 11.29 16.45 -0.65
CA ASP A 177 11.03 17.68 0.10
C ASP A 177 11.56 18.91 -0.65
N ASP A 178 12.82 18.86 -1.15
CA ASP A 178 13.43 19.95 -1.90
C ASP A 178 12.71 20.21 -3.24
N HIS A 179 12.16 19.19 -3.88
CA HIS A 179 11.34 19.27 -5.08
C HIS A 179 9.97 19.91 -4.79
N LEU A 180 9.26 19.40 -3.79
CA LEU A 180 7.89 19.85 -3.46
C LEU A 180 7.85 21.26 -2.84
N LYS A 181 8.98 21.84 -2.40
CA LYS A 181 9.07 23.27 -2.08
C LYS A 181 8.88 24.18 -3.28
N LYS A 182 9.10 23.66 -4.50
CA LYS A 182 9.08 24.43 -5.75
C LYS A 182 7.95 24.03 -6.67
N HIS A 183 7.40 22.83 -6.48
CA HIS A 183 6.39 22.21 -7.35
C HIS A 183 5.26 21.65 -6.50
N LEU A 184 4.01 21.82 -6.93
CA LEU A 184 2.85 21.30 -6.21
C LEU A 184 2.75 19.78 -6.30
N PHE A 185 3.19 19.20 -7.42
CA PHE A 185 3.17 17.76 -7.68
C PHE A 185 4.52 17.31 -8.26
N ILE A 186 4.74 16.01 -8.33
CA ILE A 186 6.03 15.46 -8.78
C ILE A 186 6.27 15.73 -10.27
N PHE A 187 5.24 15.65 -11.11
CA PHE A 187 5.35 15.76 -12.56
C PHE A 187 4.51 16.89 -13.16
N GLY A 188 4.40 18.04 -12.48
CA GLY A 188 3.75 19.23 -13.04
C GLY A 188 2.64 19.80 -12.16
N ASP A 189 1.51 20.19 -12.76
CA ASP A 189 0.48 21.00 -12.13
C ASP A 189 -0.68 20.17 -11.55
N ARG A 190 -0.67 18.85 -11.73
CA ARG A 190 -1.69 17.91 -11.29
C ARG A 190 -1.09 16.62 -10.74
N PRO A 191 -1.85 15.85 -9.94
CA PRO A 191 -1.45 14.49 -9.52
C PRO A 191 -1.15 13.59 -10.72
N SER A 192 -0.15 12.73 -10.55
CA SER A 192 0.27 11.74 -11.53
C SER A 192 1.00 10.59 -10.85
#